data_fafe275a690e590f3edf4c893f6329a5
#
_entry.id   fafe275a690e590f3edf4c893f6329a5
#
_cell.length_a   1.000
_cell.length_b   1.000
_cell.length_c   1.000
_cell.angle_alpha   90.00
_cell.angle_beta   90.00
_cell.angle_gamma   90.00
#
_symmetry.space_group_name_H-M   'P 1'
#
loop_
_entity.id
_entity.type
_entity.pdbx_description
1 polymer ?
#
loop_
_entity_poly.entity_id
_entity_poly.type
_entity_poly.pdbx_seq_one_letter_code
_entity_poly.pdbx_strand_id
1 'polypeptide(L)'
;MDAPVSQYLKSWQFPLTDYPTEKITVRQLLSHTAGMPLGDFTNIYSPGEVMPSNRDVMTDEVVLMREPGTRFSYSNTGYNLLEILIEDVTGQSFSDYIRTEVLLPLGMESAAFDIDEEVTPYPPTGYNLRGKPVPVYLYPSKASGGLFATAHDIALFALSGMKENPVLSGDSIKLLYAPQSNKIGVYGFVFESYGFGHYLEKLPNGMLSVSHGGQGNGIMTHLQAVSETGDAIVILTNSQRSWPFIAYILSDWAQWRGFPSVSMGRIIWGHYGLCVVIGMLVSASILVILRLVSTFYQQKRARFRLIRVSAAFILLGILIWCACQKYLFITSVFPVLSVWLWGTAFVFSIVLLLSVVLPACPRKKDKL
;
A
#
# COMPACT_ATOMS: atom_id res chain seq x y z
N MET A 1 -15.97 17.88 -13.06
CA MET A 1 -15.54 17.03 -11.94
C MET A 1 -16.73 16.29 -11.29
N ASP A 2 -17.90 16.91 -11.21
CA ASP A 2 -19.04 16.41 -10.42
C ASP A 2 -20.18 15.80 -11.25
N ALA A 3 -20.03 15.77 -12.59
CA ALA A 3 -20.93 15.04 -13.47
C ALA A 3 -20.65 13.52 -13.40
N PRO A 4 -21.68 12.66 -13.54
CA PRO A 4 -21.49 11.21 -13.62
C PRO A 4 -20.57 10.79 -14.75
N VAL A 5 -19.59 9.94 -14.46
CA VAL A 5 -18.64 9.44 -15.48
C VAL A 5 -19.33 8.63 -16.57
N SER A 6 -20.44 7.97 -16.25
CA SER A 6 -21.23 7.19 -17.21
C SER A 6 -21.75 8.02 -18.39
N GLN A 7 -21.85 9.33 -18.26
CA GLN A 7 -22.24 10.22 -19.37
C GLN A 7 -21.14 10.35 -20.44
N TYR A 8 -19.90 10.06 -20.10
CA TYR A 8 -18.73 10.24 -20.96
C TYR A 8 -18.13 8.93 -21.43
N LEU A 9 -18.44 7.80 -20.74
CA LEU A 9 -18.02 6.46 -21.14
C LEU A 9 -18.83 6.01 -22.38
N LYS A 10 -18.14 5.71 -23.47
CA LYS A 10 -18.73 5.31 -24.75
C LYS A 10 -18.39 3.86 -25.12
N SER A 11 -17.18 3.43 -24.79
CA SER A 11 -16.62 2.14 -25.21
C SER A 11 -16.73 1.04 -24.16
N TRP A 12 -17.17 1.39 -22.95
CA TRP A 12 -17.29 0.47 -21.83
C TRP A 12 -18.49 0.85 -20.93
N GLN A 13 -19.11 -0.15 -20.34
CA GLN A 13 -20.24 0.01 -19.44
C GLN A 13 -19.99 -0.73 -18.12
N PHE A 14 -20.49 -0.15 -17.03
CA PHE A 14 -20.41 -0.79 -15.72
C PHE A 14 -21.11 -2.15 -15.73
N PRO A 15 -20.47 -3.21 -15.19
CA PRO A 15 -21.17 -4.45 -14.89
C PRO A 15 -22.29 -4.23 -13.87
N LEU A 16 -23.18 -5.21 -13.74
CA LEU A 16 -24.21 -5.18 -12.70
C LEU A 16 -23.57 -5.15 -11.31
N THR A 17 -23.94 -4.18 -10.49
CA THR A 17 -23.48 -4.02 -9.10
C THR A 17 -24.63 -3.71 -8.18
N ASP A 18 -24.46 -3.92 -6.86
CA ASP A 18 -25.47 -3.63 -5.85
C ASP A 18 -25.64 -2.12 -5.58
N TYR A 19 -24.76 -1.28 -6.10
CA TYR A 19 -24.73 0.16 -5.85
C TYR A 19 -24.90 0.98 -7.13
N PRO A 20 -25.44 2.21 -7.03
CA PRO A 20 -25.74 3.04 -8.19
C PRO A 20 -24.47 3.60 -8.86
N THR A 21 -24.13 3.05 -10.04
CA THR A 21 -22.95 3.46 -10.82
C THR A 21 -23.11 4.85 -11.45
N GLU A 22 -24.34 5.31 -11.66
CA GLU A 22 -24.66 6.64 -12.16
C GLU A 22 -24.32 7.77 -11.19
N LYS A 23 -23.96 7.45 -9.94
CA LYS A 23 -23.47 8.41 -8.95
C LYS A 23 -21.95 8.59 -8.97
N ILE A 24 -21.22 7.78 -9.73
CA ILE A 24 -19.75 7.87 -9.77
C ILE A 24 -19.34 9.10 -10.56
N THR A 25 -18.47 9.92 -9.95
CA THR A 25 -17.93 11.15 -10.54
C THR A 25 -16.40 11.09 -10.65
N VAL A 26 -15.82 11.93 -11.51
CA VAL A 26 -14.35 12.10 -11.62
C VAL A 26 -13.74 12.47 -10.26
N ARG A 27 -14.39 13.36 -9.52
CA ARG A 27 -13.97 13.75 -8.17
C ARG A 27 -13.83 12.54 -7.24
N GLN A 28 -14.82 11.67 -7.26
CA GLN A 28 -14.82 10.48 -6.41
C GLN A 28 -13.77 9.46 -6.82
N LEU A 29 -13.51 9.31 -8.11
CA LEU A 29 -12.42 8.44 -8.61
C LEU A 29 -11.06 8.96 -8.16
N LEU A 30 -10.77 10.25 -8.40
CA LEU A 30 -9.49 10.89 -8.02
C LEU A 30 -9.25 10.89 -6.51
N SER A 31 -10.31 10.92 -5.69
CA SER A 31 -10.21 10.94 -4.22
C SER A 31 -10.41 9.58 -3.55
N HIS A 32 -10.50 8.50 -4.34
CA HIS A 32 -10.76 7.14 -3.85
C HIS A 32 -12.05 7.01 -3.00
N THR A 33 -13.08 7.75 -3.36
CA THR A 33 -14.39 7.68 -2.68
C THR A 33 -15.50 7.13 -3.55
N ALA A 34 -15.18 6.62 -4.75
CA ALA A 34 -16.14 6.05 -5.69
C ALA A 34 -16.68 4.66 -5.27
N GLY A 35 -16.18 4.07 -4.19
CA GLY A 35 -16.59 2.73 -3.75
C GLY A 35 -16.03 1.58 -4.59
N MET A 36 -15.06 1.86 -5.46
CA MET A 36 -14.40 0.90 -6.33
C MET A 36 -13.51 -0.09 -5.54
N PRO A 37 -13.26 -1.32 -6.04
CA PRO A 37 -12.34 -2.26 -5.42
C PRO A 37 -10.88 -1.77 -5.52
N LEU A 38 -9.98 -2.41 -4.75
CA LEU A 38 -8.53 -2.14 -4.85
C LEU A 38 -8.00 -2.41 -6.26
N GLY A 39 -8.52 -3.42 -6.92
CA GLY A 39 -8.01 -3.94 -8.20
C GLY A 39 -6.92 -4.98 -8.03
N ASP A 40 -6.70 -5.77 -9.06
CA ASP A 40 -5.63 -6.77 -9.12
C ASP A 40 -4.36 -6.12 -9.68
N PHE A 41 -3.30 -6.14 -8.90
CA PHE A 41 -1.96 -5.69 -9.28
C PHE A 41 -0.97 -6.87 -9.39
N THR A 42 -1.47 -8.09 -9.42
CA THR A 42 -0.65 -9.32 -9.51
C THR A 42 -0.54 -9.84 -10.93
N ASN A 43 -1.49 -9.51 -11.80
CA ASN A 43 -1.49 -9.88 -13.21
C ASN A 43 -0.51 -8.99 -13.99
N ILE A 44 0.71 -9.48 -14.15
CA ILE A 44 1.82 -8.81 -14.82
C ILE A 44 2.22 -9.59 -16.07
N TYR A 45 2.66 -8.86 -17.09
CA TYR A 45 3.00 -9.40 -18.41
C TYR A 45 4.42 -8.98 -18.80
N SER A 46 5.15 -9.85 -19.47
CA SER A 46 6.47 -9.51 -20.01
C SER A 46 6.33 -8.54 -21.20
N PRO A 47 7.31 -7.66 -21.45
CA PRO A 47 7.33 -6.89 -22.68
C PRO A 47 7.20 -7.79 -23.92
N GLY A 48 6.28 -7.44 -24.83
CA GLY A 48 5.95 -8.25 -26.02
C GLY A 48 4.98 -9.41 -25.79
N GLU A 49 4.56 -9.68 -24.57
CA GLU A 49 3.51 -10.67 -24.27
C GLU A 49 2.12 -10.12 -24.62
N VAL A 50 1.22 -10.98 -25.07
CA VAL A 50 -0.17 -10.59 -25.36
C VAL A 50 -0.91 -10.34 -24.06
N MET A 51 -1.35 -9.11 -23.86
CA MET A 51 -2.11 -8.68 -22.68
C MET A 51 -3.59 -8.50 -23.03
N PRO A 52 -4.52 -8.72 -22.07
CA PRO A 52 -5.91 -8.26 -22.23
C PRO A 52 -5.95 -6.73 -22.30
N SER A 53 -7.02 -6.18 -22.87
CA SER A 53 -7.22 -4.73 -22.83
C SER A 53 -7.61 -4.27 -21.42
N ASN A 54 -7.38 -2.97 -21.12
CA ASN A 54 -7.88 -2.39 -19.86
C ASN A 54 -9.41 -2.58 -19.71
N ARG A 55 -10.16 -2.53 -20.80
CA ARG A 55 -11.62 -2.72 -20.79
C ARG A 55 -12.04 -4.15 -20.41
N ASP A 56 -11.29 -5.15 -20.85
CA ASP A 56 -11.53 -6.55 -20.46
C ASP A 56 -11.27 -6.74 -18.96
N VAL A 57 -10.12 -6.26 -18.48
CA VAL A 57 -9.76 -6.30 -17.04
C VAL A 57 -10.81 -5.57 -16.19
N MET A 58 -11.24 -4.40 -16.59
CA MET A 58 -12.25 -3.62 -15.89
C MET A 58 -13.61 -4.31 -15.83
N THR A 59 -13.99 -5.05 -16.88
CA THR A 59 -15.24 -5.80 -16.90
C THR A 59 -15.25 -6.92 -15.86
N ASP A 60 -14.12 -7.55 -15.62
CA ASP A 60 -13.99 -8.66 -14.66
C ASP A 60 -13.80 -8.15 -13.20
N GLU A 61 -13.17 -6.99 -13.03
CA GLU A 61 -12.78 -6.50 -11.70
C GLU A 61 -13.78 -5.54 -11.05
N VAL A 62 -14.61 -4.83 -11.83
CA VAL A 62 -15.47 -3.78 -11.29
C VAL A 62 -16.70 -4.36 -10.61
N VAL A 63 -16.57 -4.56 -9.32
CA VAL A 63 -17.70 -4.78 -8.41
C VAL A 63 -17.64 -3.71 -7.33
N LEU A 64 -18.63 -2.81 -7.30
CA LEU A 64 -18.67 -1.77 -6.27
C LEU A 64 -18.76 -2.39 -4.88
N MET A 65 -17.84 -2.02 -4.01
CA MET A 65 -17.73 -2.53 -2.64
C MET A 65 -18.63 -1.76 -1.68
N ARG A 66 -19.11 -0.57 -2.08
CA ARG A 66 -19.94 0.34 -1.29
C ARG A 66 -20.54 1.45 -2.12
N GLU A 67 -21.51 2.17 -1.56
CA GLU A 67 -22.12 3.30 -2.22
C GLU A 67 -21.09 4.42 -2.51
N PRO A 68 -21.05 4.95 -3.75
CA PRO A 68 -20.19 6.06 -4.14
C PRO A 68 -20.35 7.28 -3.25
N GLY A 69 -19.25 7.94 -2.89
CA GLY A 69 -19.21 9.14 -2.06
C GLY A 69 -19.27 8.91 -0.55
N THR A 70 -19.42 7.67 -0.06
CA THR A 70 -19.62 7.41 1.38
C THR A 70 -18.36 7.27 2.19
N ARG A 71 -17.29 6.69 1.63
CA ARG A 71 -16.03 6.42 2.34
C ARG A 71 -14.86 6.37 1.40
N PHE A 72 -13.70 6.72 1.94
CA PHE A 72 -12.42 6.45 1.31
C PHE A 72 -12.17 4.93 1.19
N SER A 73 -11.79 4.49 0.00
CA SER A 73 -11.36 3.13 -0.32
C SER A 73 -10.33 3.22 -1.43
N TYR A 74 -9.05 3.12 -1.10
CA TYR A 74 -7.99 3.20 -2.10
C TYR A 74 -8.27 2.21 -3.24
N SER A 75 -8.17 2.67 -4.49
CA SER A 75 -8.61 1.91 -5.65
C SER A 75 -7.75 2.21 -6.88
N ASN A 76 -6.98 1.22 -7.33
CA ASN A 76 -6.33 1.26 -8.64
C ASN A 76 -7.38 1.18 -9.75
N THR A 77 -8.42 0.33 -9.57
CA THR A 77 -9.53 0.19 -10.51
C THR A 77 -10.23 1.52 -10.80
N GLY A 78 -10.31 2.43 -9.79
CA GLY A 78 -10.85 3.77 -10.00
C GLY A 78 -10.00 4.61 -10.96
N TYR A 79 -8.68 4.52 -10.88
CA TYR A 79 -7.77 5.19 -11.81
C TYR A 79 -7.74 4.53 -13.19
N ASN A 80 -7.88 3.20 -13.24
CA ASN A 80 -8.01 2.47 -14.51
C ASN A 80 -9.31 2.84 -15.26
N LEU A 81 -10.37 3.23 -14.53
CA LEU A 81 -11.57 3.79 -15.14
C LEU A 81 -11.34 5.19 -15.73
N LEU A 82 -10.50 6.03 -15.07
CA LEU A 82 -10.11 7.32 -15.62
C LEU A 82 -9.30 7.17 -16.92
N GLU A 83 -8.53 6.10 -17.09
CA GLU A 83 -7.85 5.78 -18.34
C GLU A 83 -8.87 5.61 -19.48
N ILE A 84 -9.88 4.76 -19.29
CA ILE A 84 -10.96 4.56 -20.28
C ILE A 84 -11.71 5.87 -20.56
N LEU A 85 -11.98 6.65 -19.51
CA LEU A 85 -12.66 7.95 -19.64
C LEU A 85 -11.87 8.92 -20.52
N ILE A 86 -10.55 9.01 -20.32
CA ILE A 86 -9.68 9.87 -21.13
C ILE A 86 -9.71 9.40 -22.60
N GLU A 87 -9.57 8.10 -22.85
CA GLU A 87 -9.63 7.55 -24.21
C GLU A 87 -10.97 7.84 -24.89
N ASP A 88 -12.07 7.63 -24.18
CA ASP A 88 -13.42 7.85 -24.72
C ASP A 88 -13.75 9.32 -25.01
N VAL A 89 -13.18 10.24 -24.23
CA VAL A 89 -13.39 11.69 -24.40
C VAL A 89 -12.48 12.25 -25.49
N THR A 90 -11.22 11.84 -25.51
CA THR A 90 -10.20 12.43 -26.41
C THR A 90 -10.10 11.72 -27.74
N GLY A 91 -10.47 10.42 -27.79
CA GLY A 91 -10.26 9.55 -28.97
C GLY A 91 -8.81 9.16 -29.20
N GLN A 92 -7.93 9.42 -28.22
CA GLN A 92 -6.51 9.05 -28.23
C GLN A 92 -6.26 7.91 -27.23
N SER A 93 -5.17 7.14 -27.40
CA SER A 93 -4.74 6.23 -26.37
C SER A 93 -4.34 7.01 -25.10
N PHE A 94 -4.54 6.41 -23.92
CA PHE A 94 -4.13 7.02 -22.67
C PHE A 94 -2.64 7.39 -22.66
N SER A 95 -1.80 6.49 -23.15
CA SER A 95 -0.34 6.70 -23.19
C SER A 95 0.04 7.91 -24.05
N ASP A 96 -0.54 8.02 -25.27
CA ASP A 96 -0.24 9.12 -26.19
C ASP A 96 -0.75 10.45 -25.62
N TYR A 97 -1.99 10.46 -25.12
CA TYR A 97 -2.57 11.67 -24.52
C TYR A 97 -1.74 12.18 -23.34
N ILE A 98 -1.42 11.32 -22.37
CA ILE A 98 -0.63 11.70 -21.19
C ILE A 98 0.79 12.12 -21.61
N ARG A 99 1.40 11.43 -22.58
CA ARG A 99 2.72 11.82 -23.08
C ARG A 99 2.71 13.22 -23.68
N THR A 100 1.75 13.52 -24.58
CA THR A 100 1.72 14.78 -25.32
C THR A 100 1.21 15.96 -24.48
N GLU A 101 0.19 15.74 -23.65
CA GLU A 101 -0.51 16.80 -22.92
C GLU A 101 0.03 17.02 -21.50
N VAL A 102 0.79 16.05 -20.96
CA VAL A 102 1.27 16.13 -19.58
C VAL A 102 2.78 15.97 -19.49
N LEU A 103 3.34 14.82 -19.92
CA LEU A 103 4.73 14.49 -19.66
C LEU A 103 5.69 15.43 -20.40
N LEU A 104 5.54 15.60 -21.70
CA LEU A 104 6.40 16.46 -22.51
C LEU A 104 6.28 17.95 -22.13
N PRO A 105 5.08 18.53 -21.90
CA PRO A 105 4.96 19.90 -21.40
C PRO A 105 5.60 20.14 -20.02
N LEU A 106 5.73 19.11 -19.19
CA LEU A 106 6.44 19.16 -17.91
C LEU A 106 7.95 18.91 -18.04
N GLY A 107 8.46 18.54 -19.24
CA GLY A 107 9.85 18.22 -19.48
C GLY A 107 10.25 16.79 -19.09
N MET A 108 9.27 15.90 -18.86
CA MET A 108 9.48 14.50 -18.49
C MET A 108 9.75 13.65 -19.74
N GLU A 109 10.84 13.90 -20.44
CA GLU A 109 11.12 13.33 -21.75
C GLU A 109 11.38 11.82 -21.74
N SER A 110 11.97 11.31 -20.63
CA SER A 110 12.28 9.89 -20.44
C SER A 110 11.12 9.07 -19.89
N ALA A 111 9.97 9.69 -19.58
CA ALA A 111 8.84 9.01 -18.99
C ALA A 111 7.96 8.36 -20.09
N ALA A 112 7.56 7.09 -19.88
CA ALA A 112 6.78 6.31 -20.83
C ALA A 112 5.85 5.31 -20.12
N PHE A 113 4.81 4.85 -20.82
CA PHE A 113 3.90 3.80 -20.33
C PHE A 113 4.17 2.42 -20.92
N ASP A 114 4.96 2.37 -21.97
CA ASP A 114 5.38 1.14 -22.65
C ASP A 114 6.91 1.06 -22.64
N ILE A 115 7.43 -0.15 -22.68
CA ILE A 115 8.86 -0.41 -22.79
C ILE A 115 9.08 -1.07 -24.14
N ASP A 116 9.80 -0.37 -24.99
CA ASP A 116 10.41 -0.91 -26.20
C ASP A 116 11.94 -0.97 -26.03
N GLU A 117 12.63 -1.44 -27.04
CA GLU A 117 14.10 -1.55 -27.02
C GLU A 117 14.80 -0.17 -26.98
N GLU A 118 14.07 0.92 -27.23
CA GLU A 118 14.57 2.29 -27.29
C GLU A 118 14.47 3.03 -25.94
N VAL A 119 13.71 2.47 -24.97
CA VAL A 119 13.57 3.08 -23.65
C VAL A 119 14.90 3.14 -22.91
N THR A 120 15.39 4.35 -22.67
CA THR A 120 16.67 4.59 -22.02
C THR A 120 16.51 5.61 -20.89
N PRO A 121 16.94 5.32 -19.65
CA PRO A 121 17.56 4.07 -19.21
C PRO A 121 16.56 2.92 -19.04
N TYR A 122 16.98 1.71 -19.37
CA TYR A 122 16.14 0.51 -19.18
C TYR A 122 15.88 0.26 -17.68
N PRO A 123 14.66 -0.09 -17.28
CA PRO A 123 14.33 -0.31 -15.87
C PRO A 123 15.20 -1.39 -15.21
N PRO A 124 15.63 -1.20 -13.96
CA PRO A 124 16.46 -2.19 -13.27
C PRO A 124 15.64 -3.43 -12.88
N THR A 125 16.33 -4.55 -12.72
CA THR A 125 15.73 -5.75 -12.12
C THR A 125 15.19 -5.43 -10.72
N GLY A 126 13.91 -5.71 -10.49
CA GLY A 126 13.26 -5.60 -9.19
C GLY A 126 13.53 -6.79 -8.29
N TYR A 127 13.24 -6.67 -6.99
CA TYR A 127 13.34 -7.76 -6.00
C TYR A 127 12.08 -7.82 -5.15
N ASN A 128 11.38 -8.96 -5.19
CA ASN A 128 10.12 -9.14 -4.47
C ASN A 128 10.30 -9.27 -2.94
N LEU A 129 9.19 -9.44 -2.21
CA LEU A 129 9.19 -9.61 -0.74
C LEU A 129 10.06 -10.77 -0.24
N ARG A 130 10.36 -11.76 -1.09
CA ARG A 130 11.25 -12.90 -0.77
C ARG A 130 12.70 -12.65 -1.20
N GLY A 131 13.00 -11.46 -1.79
CA GLY A 131 14.32 -11.12 -2.31
C GLY A 131 14.66 -11.84 -3.62
N LYS A 132 13.68 -12.41 -4.31
CA LYS A 132 13.87 -13.02 -5.62
C LYS A 132 13.79 -11.94 -6.71
N PRO A 133 14.60 -12.05 -7.78
CA PRO A 133 14.54 -11.12 -8.89
C PRO A 133 13.18 -11.18 -9.58
N VAL A 134 12.71 -10.02 -10.01
CA VAL A 134 11.50 -9.83 -10.81
C VAL A 134 11.91 -9.12 -12.09
N PRO A 135 11.73 -9.75 -13.26
CA PRO A 135 11.96 -9.10 -14.53
C PRO A 135 11.09 -7.86 -14.69
N VAL A 136 11.42 -7.01 -15.64
CA VAL A 136 10.56 -5.89 -16.05
C VAL A 136 9.23 -6.45 -16.56
N TYR A 137 8.15 -5.79 -16.21
CA TYR A 137 6.80 -6.21 -16.55
C TYR A 137 5.90 -5.01 -16.86
N LEU A 138 4.80 -5.29 -17.52
CA LEU A 138 3.74 -4.34 -17.89
C LEU A 138 2.42 -4.72 -17.21
N TYR A 139 1.57 -3.71 -17.04
CA TYR A 139 0.17 -3.89 -16.64
C TYR A 139 -0.75 -3.62 -17.83
N PRO A 140 -1.89 -4.33 -17.94
CA PRO A 140 -2.92 -4.04 -18.94
C PRO A 140 -3.50 -2.63 -18.79
N SER A 141 -3.66 -2.19 -17.53
CA SER A 141 -4.14 -0.86 -17.18
C SER A 141 -2.95 0.01 -16.75
N LYS A 142 -2.81 1.18 -17.35
CA LYS A 142 -1.63 2.04 -17.25
C LYS A 142 -1.76 3.15 -16.19
N ALA A 143 -2.97 3.67 -16.00
CA ALA A 143 -3.20 4.85 -15.17
C ALA A 143 -2.91 4.65 -13.68
N SER A 144 -3.02 3.43 -13.15
CA SER A 144 -2.81 3.15 -11.73
C SER A 144 -1.38 2.79 -11.35
N GLY A 145 -0.48 2.53 -12.32
CA GLY A 145 0.88 2.11 -11.98
C GLY A 145 1.76 1.72 -13.18
N GLY A 146 1.36 2.05 -14.41
CA GLY A 146 2.08 1.68 -15.63
C GLY A 146 3.17 2.67 -16.07
N LEU A 147 3.40 3.77 -15.35
CA LEU A 147 4.40 4.77 -15.73
C LEU A 147 5.81 4.30 -15.38
N PHE A 148 6.69 4.26 -16.37
CA PHE A 148 8.13 4.20 -16.23
C PHE A 148 8.70 5.61 -16.29
N ALA A 149 9.54 5.98 -15.33
CA ALA A 149 10.12 7.31 -15.25
C ALA A 149 11.43 7.29 -14.49
N THR A 150 12.32 8.23 -14.78
CA THR A 150 13.52 8.46 -14.00
C THR A 150 13.22 9.26 -12.73
N ALA A 151 14.15 9.28 -11.78
CA ALA A 151 14.03 10.16 -10.61
C ALA A 151 13.99 11.64 -11.00
N HIS A 152 14.65 12.01 -12.12
CA HIS A 152 14.60 13.37 -12.68
C HIS A 152 13.20 13.71 -13.18
N ASP A 153 12.57 12.84 -13.98
CA ASP A 153 11.20 13.05 -14.46
C ASP A 153 10.22 13.24 -13.29
N ILE A 154 10.30 12.37 -12.29
CA ILE A 154 9.41 12.49 -11.11
C ILE A 154 9.70 13.74 -10.28
N ALA A 155 10.94 14.25 -10.27
CA ALA A 155 11.26 15.52 -9.65
C ALA A 155 10.61 16.69 -10.41
N LEU A 156 10.58 16.66 -11.75
CA LEU A 156 9.86 17.63 -12.57
C LEU A 156 8.34 17.57 -12.30
N PHE A 157 7.78 16.37 -12.18
CA PHE A 157 6.39 16.20 -11.77
C PHE A 157 6.13 16.80 -10.38
N ALA A 158 7.01 16.59 -9.41
CA ALA A 158 6.88 17.19 -8.08
C ALA A 158 6.88 18.73 -8.15
N LEU A 159 7.78 19.31 -8.93
CA LEU A 159 7.85 20.76 -9.13
C LEU A 159 6.60 21.33 -9.80
N SER A 160 5.94 20.57 -10.69
CA SER A 160 4.70 20.99 -11.35
C SER A 160 3.54 21.15 -10.37
N GLY A 161 3.54 20.44 -9.26
CA GLY A 161 2.56 20.60 -8.18
C GLY A 161 2.84 21.77 -7.23
N MET A 162 3.96 22.49 -7.37
CA MET A 162 4.33 23.60 -6.49
C MET A 162 4.01 24.97 -7.05
N LYS A 163 3.92 25.13 -8.36
CA LYS A 163 3.65 26.39 -9.05
C LYS A 163 2.91 26.13 -10.36
N GLU A 164 2.23 27.18 -10.81
CA GLU A 164 1.57 27.20 -12.12
C GLU A 164 2.54 26.81 -13.24
N ASN A 165 2.06 26.03 -14.19
CA ASN A 165 2.83 25.44 -15.28
C ASN A 165 1.92 25.21 -16.51
N PRO A 166 2.44 24.78 -17.67
CA PRO A 166 1.64 24.59 -18.86
C PRO A 166 0.47 23.60 -18.72
N VAL A 167 0.53 22.68 -17.75
CA VAL A 167 -0.48 21.62 -17.53
C VAL A 167 -1.51 22.03 -16.49
N LEU A 168 -1.09 22.70 -15.41
CA LEU A 168 -1.94 23.02 -14.27
C LEU A 168 -1.91 24.51 -13.95
N SER A 169 -3.08 25.13 -13.88
CA SER A 169 -3.25 26.48 -13.31
C SER A 169 -3.04 26.47 -11.79
N GLY A 170 -2.74 27.62 -11.21
CA GLY A 170 -2.61 27.76 -9.76
C GLY A 170 -3.86 27.32 -8.98
N ASP A 171 -5.05 27.54 -9.53
CA ASP A 171 -6.30 27.07 -8.89
C ASP A 171 -6.49 25.56 -9.01
N SER A 172 -6.04 24.94 -10.10
CA SER A 172 -6.02 23.49 -10.24
C SER A 172 -5.06 22.84 -9.23
N ILE A 173 -3.89 23.44 -8.99
CA ILE A 173 -2.94 22.97 -7.97
C ILE A 173 -3.53 23.08 -6.56
N LYS A 174 -4.19 24.19 -6.22
CA LYS A 174 -4.89 24.33 -4.94
C LYS A 174 -5.97 23.26 -4.77
N LEU A 175 -6.72 22.96 -5.81
CA LEU A 175 -7.75 21.94 -5.81
C LEU A 175 -7.15 20.54 -5.67
N LEU A 176 -6.02 20.26 -6.33
CA LEU A 176 -5.29 19.01 -6.27
C LEU A 176 -4.91 18.64 -4.82
N TYR A 177 -4.48 19.64 -4.05
CA TYR A 177 -4.03 19.47 -2.65
C TYR A 177 -5.10 19.86 -1.61
N ALA A 178 -6.33 20.12 -2.03
CA ALA A 178 -7.43 20.28 -1.10
C ALA A 178 -7.86 18.94 -0.51
N PRO A 179 -7.97 18.79 0.83
CA PRO A 179 -8.42 17.55 1.46
C PRO A 179 -9.81 17.15 0.99
N GLN A 180 -9.94 15.98 0.37
CA GLN A 180 -11.20 15.39 -0.06
C GLN A 180 -11.70 14.35 0.95
N SER A 181 -10.79 13.70 1.68
CA SER A 181 -11.11 12.69 2.68
C SER A 181 -10.14 12.76 3.87
N ASN A 182 -10.69 12.93 5.08
CA ASN A 182 -9.92 12.97 6.34
C ASN A 182 -9.97 11.62 7.09
N LYS A 183 -10.79 10.65 6.62
CA LYS A 183 -10.89 9.31 7.19
C LYS A 183 -10.41 8.30 6.17
N ILE A 184 -9.11 8.09 6.10
CA ILE A 184 -8.43 7.29 5.08
C ILE A 184 -8.08 5.86 5.53
N GLY A 185 -8.80 5.33 6.52
CA GLY A 185 -8.66 3.95 6.99
C GLY A 185 -7.26 3.67 7.55
N VAL A 186 -6.66 2.55 7.16
CA VAL A 186 -5.33 2.12 7.62
C VAL A 186 -4.21 3.09 7.24
N TYR A 187 -4.38 3.87 6.18
CA TYR A 187 -3.42 4.89 5.75
C TYR A 187 -3.33 6.05 6.75
N GLY A 188 -4.38 6.25 7.57
CA GLY A 188 -4.39 7.21 8.68
C GLY A 188 -3.36 6.94 9.77
N PHE A 189 -2.72 5.77 9.78
CA PHE A 189 -1.54 5.51 10.61
C PHE A 189 -0.35 6.38 10.19
N VAL A 190 -0.24 6.71 8.90
CA VAL A 190 0.88 7.49 8.34
C VAL A 190 0.44 8.88 7.92
N PHE A 191 -0.70 9.05 7.26
CA PHE A 191 -1.13 10.29 6.63
C PHE A 191 -2.38 10.86 7.28
N GLU A 192 -2.63 12.18 7.15
CA GLU A 192 -3.78 12.84 7.78
C GLU A 192 -5.02 12.81 6.88
N SER A 193 -4.84 13.03 5.59
CA SER A 193 -5.93 13.14 4.63
C SER A 193 -5.48 12.76 3.21
N TYR A 194 -6.43 12.73 2.28
CA TYR A 194 -6.19 12.48 0.86
C TYR A 194 -6.85 13.57 0.02
N GLY A 195 -6.10 14.11 -0.94
CA GLY A 195 -6.56 15.04 -1.96
C GLY A 195 -6.92 14.34 -3.26
N PHE A 196 -6.53 14.89 -4.40
CA PHE A 196 -6.60 14.21 -5.69
C PHE A 196 -5.25 13.58 -6.03
N GLY A 197 -5.17 12.25 -5.88
CA GLY A 197 -3.95 11.49 -6.17
C GLY A 197 -2.81 11.66 -5.17
N HIS A 198 -3.00 12.37 -4.04
CA HIS A 198 -1.94 12.64 -3.08
C HIS A 198 -2.42 12.46 -1.64
N TYR A 199 -1.56 11.86 -0.81
CA TYR A 199 -1.67 11.94 0.64
C TYR A 199 -1.21 13.30 1.11
N LEU A 200 -1.92 13.85 2.09
CA LEU A 200 -1.69 15.18 2.63
C LEU A 200 -1.38 15.08 4.12
N GLU A 201 -0.43 15.89 4.55
CA GLU A 201 -0.01 16.02 5.93
C GLU A 201 0.26 17.48 6.26
N LYS A 202 -0.35 18.00 7.32
CA LYS A 202 0.00 19.30 7.87
C LYS A 202 1.13 19.12 8.86
N LEU A 203 2.32 19.61 8.52
CA LEU A 203 3.47 19.55 9.41
C LEU A 203 3.23 20.39 10.68
N PRO A 204 3.89 20.08 11.81
CA PRO A 204 3.73 20.84 13.07
C PRO A 204 4.04 22.33 12.97
N ASN A 205 4.82 22.78 11.99
CA ASN A 205 5.08 24.17 11.68
C ASN A 205 4.00 24.83 10.81
N GLY A 206 2.96 24.09 10.45
CA GLY A 206 1.82 24.57 9.65
C GLY A 206 1.96 24.41 8.15
N MET A 207 3.13 24.02 7.62
CA MET A 207 3.34 23.77 6.18
C MET A 207 2.60 22.53 5.72
N LEU A 208 2.19 22.52 4.44
CA LEU A 208 1.56 21.35 3.82
C LEU A 208 2.62 20.48 3.16
N SER A 209 2.73 19.24 3.62
CA SER A 209 3.47 18.20 2.93
C SER A 209 2.53 17.34 2.10
N VAL A 210 2.87 17.11 0.85
CA VAL A 210 2.13 16.26 -0.08
C VAL A 210 3.01 15.09 -0.50
N SER A 211 2.42 13.90 -0.63
CA SER A 211 3.19 12.71 -0.94
C SER A 211 2.36 11.65 -1.66
N HIS A 212 3.04 10.78 -2.36
CA HIS A 212 2.50 9.50 -2.83
C HIS A 212 3.61 8.48 -2.95
N GLY A 213 3.30 7.22 -2.69
CA GLY A 213 4.24 6.12 -2.82
C GLY A 213 3.72 5.06 -3.78
N GLY A 214 4.61 4.43 -4.54
CA GLY A 214 4.33 3.30 -5.40
C GLY A 214 4.79 1.99 -4.78
N GLN A 215 4.00 0.94 -4.96
CA GLN A 215 4.35 -0.41 -4.57
C GLN A 215 3.97 -1.37 -5.69
N GLY A 216 4.95 -1.75 -6.49
CA GLY A 216 4.84 -2.79 -7.51
C GLY A 216 5.50 -4.09 -7.08
N ASN A 217 5.42 -5.12 -7.93
CA ASN A 217 6.14 -6.36 -7.72
C ASN A 217 7.64 -6.13 -7.96
N GLY A 218 8.43 -6.11 -6.88
CA GLY A 218 9.87 -5.89 -6.93
C GLY A 218 10.32 -4.44 -6.86
N ILE A 219 9.42 -3.46 -6.84
CA ILE A 219 9.73 -2.03 -6.88
C ILE A 219 8.95 -1.30 -5.78
N MET A 220 9.58 -0.30 -5.16
CA MET A 220 8.92 0.69 -4.32
C MET A 220 9.42 2.08 -4.64
N THR A 221 8.50 3.04 -4.61
CA THR A 221 8.82 4.45 -4.89
C THR A 221 8.15 5.36 -3.87
N HIS A 222 8.70 6.55 -3.69
CA HIS A 222 8.07 7.58 -2.89
C HIS A 222 8.42 8.96 -3.42
N LEU A 223 7.43 9.82 -3.45
CA LEU A 223 7.56 11.24 -3.69
C LEU A 223 7.03 11.98 -2.47
N GLN A 224 7.78 12.96 -1.98
CA GLN A 224 7.30 13.90 -0.96
C GLN A 224 7.73 15.32 -1.30
N ALA A 225 6.83 16.27 -1.10
CA ALA A 225 7.06 17.67 -1.43
C ALA A 225 6.47 18.59 -0.37
N VAL A 226 7.12 19.74 -0.16
CA VAL A 226 6.65 20.84 0.70
C VAL A 226 6.61 22.09 -0.18
N SER A 227 5.42 22.40 -0.70
CA SER A 227 5.27 23.44 -1.74
C SER A 227 5.68 24.84 -1.27
N GLU A 228 5.48 25.17 0.02
CA GLU A 228 5.80 26.48 0.58
C GLU A 228 7.30 26.79 0.59
N THR A 229 8.14 25.76 0.63
CA THR A 229 9.60 25.92 0.60
C THR A 229 10.22 25.58 -0.75
N GLY A 230 9.46 24.95 -1.65
CA GLY A 230 9.94 24.45 -2.93
C GLY A 230 10.81 23.19 -2.80
N ASP A 231 10.75 22.51 -1.67
CA ASP A 231 11.51 21.28 -1.43
C ASP A 231 10.73 20.04 -1.83
N ALA A 232 11.41 19.13 -2.53
CA ALA A 232 10.89 17.79 -2.81
C ALA A 232 11.99 16.75 -2.70
N ILE A 233 11.58 15.52 -2.45
CA ILE A 233 12.43 14.33 -2.51
C ILE A 233 11.74 13.23 -3.29
N VAL A 234 12.48 12.58 -4.17
CA VAL A 234 12.05 11.42 -4.94
C VAL A 234 12.94 10.25 -4.58
N ILE A 235 12.33 9.13 -4.24
CA ILE A 235 13.03 7.90 -3.85
C ILE A 235 12.49 6.77 -4.74
N LEU A 236 13.34 6.21 -5.58
CA LEU A 236 13.05 5.05 -6.42
C LEU A 236 13.91 3.88 -5.94
N THR A 237 13.30 2.74 -5.64
CA THR A 237 14.01 1.56 -5.20
C THR A 237 13.56 0.34 -5.98
N ASN A 238 14.49 -0.57 -6.27
CA ASN A 238 14.22 -1.84 -6.92
C ASN A 238 14.00 -2.99 -5.93
N SER A 239 13.35 -2.71 -4.81
CA SER A 239 13.03 -3.71 -3.80
C SER A 239 11.67 -3.47 -3.16
N GLN A 240 10.86 -4.51 -3.09
CA GLN A 240 9.55 -4.50 -2.42
C GLN A 240 9.64 -4.43 -0.88
N ARG A 241 10.86 -4.37 -0.32
CA ARG A 241 11.12 -4.31 1.13
C ARG A 241 11.50 -2.91 1.63
N SER A 242 11.35 -1.88 0.80
CA SER A 242 11.99 -0.58 1.02
C SER A 242 11.22 0.38 1.93
N TRP A 243 9.98 0.09 2.38
CA TRP A 243 9.23 1.04 3.21
C TRP A 243 9.98 1.52 4.45
N PRO A 244 10.61 0.67 5.29
CA PRO A 244 11.39 1.16 6.43
C PRO A 244 12.58 2.01 6.00
N PHE A 245 13.27 1.62 4.92
CA PHE A 245 14.41 2.38 4.37
C PHE A 245 13.96 3.76 3.87
N ILE A 246 12.86 3.84 3.12
CA ILE A 246 12.27 5.10 2.66
C ILE A 246 11.93 6.00 3.87
N ALA A 247 11.35 5.43 4.93
CA ALA A 247 11.01 6.19 6.14
C ALA A 247 12.24 6.79 6.83
N TYR A 248 13.37 6.07 6.88
CA TYR A 248 14.64 6.60 7.39
C TYR A 248 15.16 7.75 6.51
N ILE A 249 15.22 7.57 5.18
CA ILE A 249 15.66 8.63 4.26
C ILE A 249 14.80 9.88 4.42
N LEU A 250 13.48 9.74 4.51
CA LEU A 250 12.58 10.87 4.68
C LEU A 250 12.78 11.58 6.02
N SER A 251 13.06 10.84 7.08
CA SER A 251 13.38 11.42 8.39
C SER A 251 14.67 12.21 8.36
N ASP A 252 15.72 11.67 7.73
CA ASP A 252 17.02 12.34 7.57
C ASP A 252 16.91 13.56 6.64
N TRP A 253 16.13 13.45 5.56
CA TRP A 253 15.85 14.58 4.67
C TRP A 253 15.11 15.71 5.39
N ALA A 254 14.07 15.39 6.18
CA ALA A 254 13.34 16.37 6.95
C ALA A 254 14.28 17.09 7.96
N GLN A 255 15.10 16.34 8.66
CA GLN A 255 16.09 16.90 9.59
C GLN A 255 17.10 17.80 8.85
N TRP A 256 17.65 17.35 7.73
CA TRP A 256 18.61 18.11 6.91
C TRP A 256 18.01 19.43 6.39
N ARG A 257 16.73 19.42 6.01
CA ARG A 257 16.02 20.63 5.55
C ARG A 257 15.47 21.48 6.68
N GLY A 258 15.61 21.06 7.92
CA GLY A 258 15.06 21.78 9.09
C GLY A 258 13.53 21.68 9.20
N PHE A 259 12.92 20.69 8.58
CA PHE A 259 11.50 20.41 8.75
C PHE A 259 11.23 19.67 10.06
N PRO A 260 10.03 19.81 10.64
CA PRO A 260 9.54 18.86 11.62
C PRO A 260 9.52 17.44 11.03
N SER A 261 9.51 16.42 11.87
CA SER A 261 9.43 15.03 11.41
C SER A 261 8.18 14.81 10.59
N VAL A 262 8.34 14.18 9.42
CA VAL A 262 7.23 13.77 8.56
C VAL A 262 6.59 12.49 9.09
N SER A 263 5.30 12.30 8.85
CA SER A 263 4.51 11.19 9.42
C SER A 263 4.99 9.80 8.99
N MET A 264 5.71 9.68 7.88
CA MET A 264 6.38 8.44 7.48
C MET A 264 7.37 7.93 8.55
N GLY A 265 7.90 8.79 9.42
CA GLY A 265 8.68 8.40 10.60
C GLY A 265 7.93 7.46 11.56
N ARG A 266 6.58 7.45 11.54
CA ARG A 266 5.76 6.49 12.31
C ARG A 266 6.01 5.04 11.91
N ILE A 267 6.44 4.78 10.68
CA ILE A 267 6.85 3.44 10.22
C ILE A 267 8.07 2.97 11.02
N ILE A 268 9.02 3.85 11.32
CA ILE A 268 10.19 3.53 12.15
C ILE A 268 9.74 3.10 13.55
N TRP A 269 8.84 3.86 14.18
CA TRP A 269 8.28 3.50 15.48
C TRP A 269 7.46 2.20 15.43
N GLY A 270 6.70 1.99 14.34
CA GLY A 270 6.00 0.72 14.08
C GLY A 270 6.97 -0.47 13.99
N HIS A 271 8.11 -0.30 13.32
CA HIS A 271 9.17 -1.31 13.24
C HIS A 271 9.69 -1.71 14.63
N TYR A 272 10.08 -0.74 15.45
CA TYR A 272 10.53 -1.03 16.83
C TYR A 272 9.43 -1.60 17.70
N GLY A 273 8.19 -1.10 17.58
CA GLY A 273 7.03 -1.66 18.26
C GLY A 273 6.80 -3.13 17.95
N LEU A 274 6.93 -3.53 16.68
CA LEU A 274 6.85 -4.93 16.26
C LEU A 274 7.99 -5.77 16.83
N CYS A 275 9.22 -5.26 16.84
CA CYS A 275 10.36 -5.95 17.48
C CYS A 275 10.07 -6.22 18.97
N VAL A 276 9.50 -5.26 19.68
CA VAL A 276 9.12 -5.42 21.10
C VAL A 276 8.04 -6.49 21.25
N VAL A 277 6.98 -6.47 20.42
CA VAL A 277 5.91 -7.49 20.45
C VAL A 277 6.46 -8.89 20.18
N ILE A 278 7.32 -9.05 19.17
CA ILE A 278 7.98 -10.32 18.84
C ILE A 278 8.82 -10.79 20.03
N GLY A 279 9.62 -9.90 20.62
CA GLY A 279 10.42 -10.19 21.81
C GLY A 279 9.57 -10.62 23.01
N MET A 280 8.43 -9.99 23.24
CA MET A 280 7.48 -10.40 24.29
C MET A 280 6.88 -11.79 24.03
N LEU A 281 6.51 -12.10 22.79
CA LEU A 281 5.97 -13.43 22.42
C LEU A 281 7.01 -14.53 22.60
N VAL A 282 8.26 -14.28 22.21
CA VAL A 282 9.38 -15.21 22.42
C VAL A 282 9.61 -15.45 23.91
N SER A 283 9.73 -14.36 24.68
CA SER A 283 9.95 -14.42 26.13
C SER A 283 8.81 -15.14 26.86
N ALA A 284 7.57 -14.85 26.48
CA ALA A 284 6.40 -15.54 27.01
C ALA A 284 6.40 -17.04 26.69
N SER A 285 6.78 -17.41 25.45
CA SER A 285 6.92 -18.82 25.05
C SER A 285 7.96 -19.54 25.91
N ILE A 286 9.14 -18.94 26.07
CA ILE A 286 10.21 -19.47 26.92
C ILE A 286 9.72 -19.66 28.34
N LEU A 287 9.09 -18.65 28.94
CA LEU A 287 8.55 -18.73 30.30
C LEU A 287 7.51 -19.83 30.47
N VAL A 288 6.63 -20.02 29.50
CA VAL A 288 5.65 -21.12 29.54
C VAL A 288 6.35 -22.48 29.42
N ILE A 289 7.34 -22.61 28.55
CA ILE A 289 8.14 -23.85 28.42
C ILE A 289 8.88 -24.16 29.74
N LEU A 290 9.57 -23.21 30.30
CA LEU A 290 10.29 -23.41 31.60
C LEU A 290 9.31 -23.80 32.71
N ARG A 291 8.13 -23.19 32.77
CA ARG A 291 7.08 -23.59 33.70
C ARG A 291 6.54 -24.99 33.42
N LEU A 292 6.41 -25.41 32.17
CA LEU A 292 6.01 -26.75 31.78
C LEU A 292 7.03 -27.76 32.30
N VAL A 293 8.31 -27.53 32.03
CA VAL A 293 9.40 -28.41 32.51
C VAL A 293 9.37 -28.46 34.03
N SER A 294 9.30 -27.33 34.74
CA SER A 294 9.21 -27.30 36.21
C SER A 294 7.96 -27.99 36.74
N THR A 295 6.80 -27.81 36.09
CA THR A 295 5.53 -28.44 36.48
C THR A 295 5.57 -29.95 36.27
N PHE A 296 6.22 -30.41 35.20
CA PHE A 296 6.45 -31.83 34.92
C PHE A 296 7.24 -32.50 36.05
N TYR A 297 8.33 -31.88 36.52
CA TYR A 297 9.15 -32.39 37.63
C TYR A 297 8.45 -32.28 38.99
N GLN A 298 7.63 -31.24 39.24
CA GLN A 298 6.96 -30.98 40.52
C GLN A 298 5.56 -31.56 40.63
N GLN A 299 5.03 -32.19 39.58
CA GLN A 299 3.69 -32.79 39.50
C GLN A 299 2.53 -31.87 39.86
N LYS A 300 2.64 -30.57 39.59
CA LYS A 300 1.59 -29.59 39.86
C LYS A 300 0.66 -29.48 38.65
N ARG A 301 -0.65 -29.30 38.89
CA ARG A 301 -1.64 -29.03 37.82
C ARG A 301 -1.48 -27.63 37.26
N ALA A 302 -1.64 -27.47 35.94
CA ALA A 302 -1.65 -26.15 35.29
C ALA A 302 -2.80 -25.32 35.79
N ARG A 303 -2.51 -24.11 36.26
CA ARG A 303 -3.50 -23.06 36.59
C ARG A 303 -4.03 -22.40 35.31
N PHE A 304 -5.27 -21.95 35.33
CA PHE A 304 -5.88 -21.19 34.22
C PHE A 304 -5.92 -21.93 32.87
N ARG A 305 -6.27 -23.21 32.87
CA ARG A 305 -6.37 -24.02 31.64
C ARG A 305 -7.27 -23.39 30.58
N LEU A 306 -8.48 -22.96 30.98
CA LEU A 306 -9.47 -22.39 30.06
C LEU A 306 -8.93 -21.12 29.37
N ILE A 307 -8.33 -20.20 30.13
CA ILE A 307 -7.74 -18.96 29.58
C ILE A 307 -6.67 -19.26 28.55
N ARG A 308 -5.78 -20.23 28.81
CA ARG A 308 -4.69 -20.59 27.88
C ARG A 308 -5.25 -21.20 26.59
N VAL A 309 -6.24 -22.08 26.71
CA VAL A 309 -6.92 -22.69 25.55
C VAL A 309 -7.60 -21.60 24.71
N SER A 310 -8.40 -20.75 25.36
CA SER A 310 -9.08 -19.66 24.66
C SER A 310 -8.10 -18.69 23.97
N ALA A 311 -7.04 -18.29 24.66
CA ALA A 311 -6.00 -17.43 24.08
C ALA A 311 -5.32 -18.07 22.86
N ALA A 312 -4.99 -19.37 22.93
CA ALA A 312 -4.38 -20.09 21.82
C ALA A 312 -5.32 -20.17 20.61
N PHE A 313 -6.59 -20.50 20.83
CA PHE A 313 -7.58 -20.56 19.73
C PHE A 313 -7.87 -19.20 19.12
N ILE A 314 -7.95 -18.14 19.92
CA ILE A 314 -8.11 -16.76 19.42
C ILE A 314 -6.91 -16.40 18.54
N LEU A 315 -5.67 -16.63 19.00
CA LEU A 315 -4.47 -16.34 18.22
C LEU A 315 -4.43 -17.14 16.91
N LEU A 316 -4.72 -18.45 16.97
CA LEU A 316 -4.78 -19.30 15.77
C LEU A 316 -5.88 -18.82 14.80
N GLY A 317 -7.04 -18.44 15.31
CA GLY A 317 -8.13 -17.85 14.49
C GLY A 317 -7.70 -16.56 13.80
N ILE A 318 -6.99 -15.67 14.51
CA ILE A 318 -6.43 -14.45 13.92
C ILE A 318 -5.40 -14.79 12.84
N LEU A 319 -4.51 -15.76 13.09
CA LEU A 319 -3.50 -16.17 12.10
C LEU A 319 -4.13 -16.75 10.84
N ILE A 320 -5.16 -17.59 10.98
CA ILE A 320 -5.92 -18.15 9.85
C ILE A 320 -6.63 -17.03 9.10
N TRP A 321 -7.33 -16.15 9.80
CA TRP A 321 -8.00 -15.01 9.16
C TRP A 321 -7.01 -14.15 8.36
N CYS A 322 -5.84 -13.84 8.94
CA CYS A 322 -4.80 -13.10 8.25
C CYS A 322 -4.28 -13.82 7.00
N ALA A 323 -4.12 -15.16 7.07
CA ALA A 323 -3.67 -15.95 5.93
C ALA A 323 -4.68 -15.96 4.76
N CYS A 324 -5.97 -15.73 5.05
CA CYS A 324 -7.03 -15.63 4.04
C CYS A 324 -7.15 -14.23 3.39
N GLN A 325 -6.43 -13.22 3.92
CA GLN A 325 -6.51 -11.87 3.34
C GLN A 325 -5.62 -11.75 2.11
N LYS A 326 -6.17 -11.18 1.01
CA LYS A 326 -5.39 -10.87 -0.20
C LYS A 326 -4.31 -9.82 0.05
N TYR A 327 -4.57 -8.88 0.95
CA TYR A 327 -3.66 -7.79 1.31
C TYR A 327 -3.73 -7.50 2.80
N LEU A 328 -2.54 -7.38 3.42
CA LEU A 328 -2.39 -6.94 4.80
C LEU A 328 -1.32 -5.83 4.85
N PHE A 329 -1.69 -4.69 5.38
CA PHE A 329 -0.79 -3.54 5.57
C PHE A 329 0.52 -3.93 6.28
N ILE A 330 0.43 -4.75 7.33
CA ILE A 330 1.60 -5.19 8.10
C ILE A 330 2.58 -6.04 7.27
N THR A 331 2.10 -6.88 6.36
CA THR A 331 2.97 -7.70 5.49
C THR A 331 3.58 -6.87 4.37
N SER A 332 2.88 -5.84 3.90
CA SER A 332 3.35 -4.92 2.89
C SER A 332 4.45 -3.99 3.44
N VAL A 333 4.21 -3.37 4.60
CA VAL A 333 5.11 -2.37 5.18
C VAL A 333 6.29 -3.01 5.92
N PHE A 334 6.06 -4.15 6.61
CA PHE A 334 7.06 -4.84 7.43
C PHE A 334 7.23 -6.31 7.01
N PRO A 335 7.61 -6.60 5.75
CA PRO A 335 7.61 -7.97 5.21
C PRO A 335 8.46 -8.95 6.01
N VAL A 336 9.62 -8.52 6.51
CA VAL A 336 10.50 -9.38 7.32
C VAL A 336 9.93 -9.58 8.72
N LEU A 337 9.53 -8.50 9.40
CA LEU A 337 8.99 -8.59 10.76
C LEU A 337 7.65 -9.30 10.81
N SER A 338 6.83 -9.21 9.77
CA SER A 338 5.56 -9.95 9.71
C SER A 338 5.79 -11.46 9.76
N VAL A 339 6.78 -11.99 9.06
CA VAL A 339 7.13 -13.43 9.12
C VAL A 339 7.52 -13.85 10.53
N TRP A 340 8.35 -13.05 11.21
CA TRP A 340 8.72 -13.31 12.60
C TRP A 340 7.52 -13.20 13.55
N LEU A 341 6.65 -12.21 13.35
CA LEU A 341 5.44 -12.05 14.15
C LEU A 341 4.50 -13.25 14.03
N TRP A 342 4.23 -13.69 12.77
CA TRP A 342 3.39 -14.85 12.51
C TRP A 342 4.00 -16.13 13.12
N GLY A 343 5.30 -16.36 12.89
CA GLY A 343 6.02 -17.51 13.42
C GLY A 343 6.00 -17.55 14.94
N THR A 344 6.32 -16.44 15.60
CA THR A 344 6.35 -16.39 17.07
C THR A 344 4.96 -16.49 17.69
N ALA A 345 3.93 -15.90 17.09
CA ALA A 345 2.54 -16.03 17.54
C ALA A 345 2.03 -17.46 17.38
N PHE A 346 2.37 -18.13 16.28
CA PHE A 346 2.05 -19.55 16.06
C PHE A 346 2.72 -20.45 17.10
N VAL A 347 4.04 -20.30 17.28
CA VAL A 347 4.79 -21.05 18.31
C VAL A 347 4.21 -20.83 19.70
N PHE A 348 3.91 -19.59 20.07
CA PHE A 348 3.30 -19.27 21.35
C PHE A 348 1.94 -19.95 21.52
N SER A 349 1.10 -19.98 20.50
CA SER A 349 -0.20 -20.65 20.52
C SER A 349 -0.04 -22.17 20.78
N ILE A 350 0.90 -22.81 20.09
CA ILE A 350 1.20 -24.24 20.28
C ILE A 350 1.72 -24.49 21.71
N VAL A 351 2.64 -23.68 22.19
CA VAL A 351 3.17 -23.79 23.56
C VAL A 351 2.08 -23.63 24.61
N LEU A 352 1.11 -22.71 24.41
CA LEU A 352 -0.05 -22.59 25.29
C LEU A 352 -0.91 -23.87 25.29
N LEU A 353 -1.20 -24.45 24.13
CA LEU A 353 -1.96 -25.70 24.03
C LEU A 353 -1.23 -26.88 24.70
N LEU A 354 0.06 -27.04 24.42
CA LEU A 354 0.87 -28.08 25.07
C LEU A 354 0.89 -27.93 26.57
N SER A 355 0.87 -26.69 27.09
CA SER A 355 0.81 -26.40 28.53
C SER A 355 -0.46 -26.89 29.22
N VAL A 356 -1.50 -27.18 28.45
CA VAL A 356 -2.78 -27.70 28.97
C VAL A 356 -2.92 -29.20 28.78
N VAL A 357 -2.40 -29.73 27.67
CA VAL A 357 -2.56 -31.15 27.29
C VAL A 357 -1.55 -32.03 28.00
N LEU A 358 -0.32 -31.58 28.17
CA LEU A 358 0.71 -32.38 28.82
C LEU A 358 0.35 -32.61 30.31
N PRO A 359 0.09 -33.85 30.71
CA PRO A 359 -0.25 -34.18 32.10
C PRO A 359 0.96 -34.02 32.99
N ALA A 360 0.73 -33.60 34.23
CA ALA A 360 1.70 -33.80 35.27
C ALA A 360 1.99 -35.32 35.40
N CYS A 361 3.26 -35.73 35.32
CA CYS A 361 3.64 -37.14 35.46
C CYS A 361 3.11 -37.72 36.80
N PRO A 362 2.42 -38.84 36.82
CA PRO A 362 1.94 -39.41 38.07
C PRO A 362 3.12 -39.79 38.95
N ARG A 363 3.11 -39.37 40.19
CA ARG A 363 4.09 -39.78 41.23
C ARG A 363 4.01 -41.28 41.35
N LYS A 364 5.10 -42.02 41.11
CA LYS A 364 5.20 -43.36 41.60
C LYS A 364 4.91 -43.31 43.10
N LYS A 365 3.78 -43.87 43.53
CA LYS A 365 3.58 -44.16 44.95
C LYS A 365 4.68 -45.10 45.31
N ASP A 366 5.63 -44.63 46.09
CA ASP A 366 6.54 -45.53 46.79
C ASP A 366 5.67 -46.47 47.63
N LYS A 367 5.58 -47.71 47.19
CA LYS A 367 5.03 -48.77 48.00
C LYS A 367 6.07 -49.01 49.11
N LEU A 368 5.76 -48.52 50.31
CA LEU A 368 6.28 -49.07 51.56
C LEU A 368 5.59 -50.39 51.88
#